data_6582593478d56c154be0694b2e4cd0be
#
_entry.id   6582593478d56c154be0694b2e4cd0be
#
_cell.length_a   1.000
_cell.length_b   1.000
_cell.length_c   1.000
_cell.angle_alpha   90.00
_cell.angle_beta   90.00
_cell.angle_gamma   90.00
#
_symmetry.space_group_name_H-M   'P 1'
#
loop_
_entity.id
_entity.type
_entity.pdbx_description
1 polymer ?
#
loop_
_entity_poly.entity_id
_entity_poly.type
_entity_poly.pdbx_seq_one_letter_code
_entity_poly.pdbx_strand_id
1 'polypeptide(L)'
;MEKLISSPSEYTRSYICNECVGVCQQILEDEKREQASPANRRLPRPPEIKSFLDGYVIGQEKTKKKLAVAVYNHYKRIFLNRQPSDVELTKSNILLIGPTGTGKTLLAQTLSRML
;
A
#
# COMPACT_ATOMS: atom_id res chain seq x y z
N MET A 1 -43.97 -2.34 -3.16
CA MET A 1 -44.03 -1.50 -4.39
C MET A 1 -42.64 -1.40 -4.96
N GLU A 2 -42.43 -2.04 -6.11
CA GLU A 2 -41.16 -1.95 -6.83
C GLU A 2 -41.06 -0.54 -7.43
N LYS A 3 -39.97 0.16 -7.12
CA LYS A 3 -39.66 1.45 -7.73
C LYS A 3 -38.76 1.22 -8.93
N LEU A 4 -39.18 1.76 -10.08
CA LEU A 4 -38.39 1.78 -11.30
C LEU A 4 -37.73 3.14 -11.47
N ILE A 5 -36.42 3.13 -11.71
CA ILE A 5 -35.63 4.34 -11.99
C ILE A 5 -35.44 4.37 -13.51
N SER A 6 -35.78 5.49 -14.15
CA SER A 6 -35.64 5.66 -15.60
C SER A 6 -34.44 6.54 -15.94
N SER A 7 -33.81 6.26 -17.08
CA SER A 7 -32.81 7.16 -17.67
C SER A 7 -33.45 8.50 -18.09
N PRO A 8 -32.77 9.64 -17.88
CA PRO A 8 -33.26 10.95 -18.34
C PRO A 8 -33.13 11.18 -19.85
N SER A 9 -32.66 10.21 -20.62
CA SER A 9 -32.44 10.37 -22.05
C SER A 9 -33.74 10.27 -22.84
N GLU A 10 -33.99 11.17 -23.79
CA GLU A 10 -35.18 11.21 -24.63
C GLU A 10 -35.23 10.12 -25.71
N TYR A 11 -34.07 9.53 -26.07
CA TYR A 11 -33.97 8.59 -27.21
C TYR A 11 -34.12 7.12 -26.83
N THR A 12 -33.74 6.70 -25.64
CA THR A 12 -33.88 5.34 -25.14
C THR A 12 -34.20 5.35 -23.65
N ARG A 13 -35.43 4.98 -23.31
CA ARG A 13 -35.81 4.83 -21.89
C ARG A 13 -35.35 3.47 -21.38
N SER A 14 -34.28 3.46 -20.61
CA SER A 14 -33.82 2.31 -19.86
C SER A 14 -34.37 2.37 -18.44
N TYR A 15 -34.88 1.26 -17.95
CA TYR A 15 -35.41 1.15 -16.59
C TYR A 15 -34.60 0.15 -15.80
N ILE A 16 -34.33 0.48 -14.54
CA ILE A 16 -33.69 -0.42 -13.60
C ILE A 16 -34.56 -0.50 -12.33
N CYS A 17 -34.79 -1.69 -11.82
CA CYS A 17 -35.56 -1.85 -10.59
C CYS A 17 -34.64 -1.67 -9.36
N ASN A 18 -35.25 -1.38 -8.22
CA ASN A 18 -34.55 -1.20 -6.94
C ASN A 18 -33.75 -2.43 -6.51
N GLU A 19 -34.19 -3.64 -6.85
CA GLU A 19 -33.45 -4.87 -6.56
C GLU A 19 -32.15 -4.96 -7.36
N CYS A 20 -32.22 -4.67 -8.67
CA CYS A 20 -31.02 -4.62 -9.52
C CYS A 20 -30.04 -3.54 -9.08
N VAL A 21 -30.52 -2.37 -8.61
CA VAL A 21 -29.67 -1.35 -8.00
C VAL A 21 -28.99 -1.87 -6.76
N GLY A 22 -29.70 -2.61 -5.90
CA GLY A 22 -29.13 -3.25 -4.71
C GLY A 22 -28.02 -4.25 -5.04
N VAL A 23 -28.23 -5.08 -6.07
CA VAL A 23 -27.19 -6.02 -6.54
C VAL A 23 -25.96 -5.28 -7.07
N CYS A 24 -26.17 -4.23 -7.89
CA CYS A 24 -25.06 -3.41 -8.39
C CYS A 24 -24.31 -2.74 -7.23
N GLN A 25 -25.00 -2.26 -6.21
CA GLN A 25 -24.39 -1.66 -5.03
C GLN A 25 -23.57 -2.68 -4.24
N GLN A 26 -24.08 -3.91 -4.08
CA GLN A 26 -23.34 -4.98 -3.43
C GLN A 26 -22.05 -5.33 -4.19
N ILE A 27 -22.11 -5.45 -5.51
CA ILE A 27 -20.92 -5.71 -6.34
C ILE A 27 -19.88 -4.59 -6.16
N LEU A 28 -20.31 -3.34 -6.19
CA LEU A 28 -19.42 -2.19 -5.99
C LEU A 28 -18.83 -2.13 -4.57
N GLU A 29 -19.57 -2.57 -3.56
CA GLU A 29 -19.08 -2.66 -2.19
C GLU A 29 -18.09 -3.81 -2.01
N ASP A 30 -18.32 -4.95 -2.64
CA ASP A 30 -17.39 -6.08 -2.63
C ASP A 30 -16.09 -5.75 -3.38
N GLU A 31 -16.16 -5.09 -4.54
CA GLU A 31 -14.98 -4.58 -5.24
C GLU A 31 -14.21 -3.55 -4.40
N LYS A 32 -14.91 -2.66 -3.68
CA LYS A 32 -14.28 -1.73 -2.73
C LYS A 32 -13.64 -2.45 -1.55
N ARG A 33 -14.22 -3.54 -1.06
CA ARG A 33 -13.63 -4.38 -0.01
C ARG A 33 -12.39 -5.12 -0.50
N GLU A 34 -12.41 -5.65 -1.72
CA GLU A 34 -11.23 -6.28 -2.32
C GLU A 34 -10.12 -5.26 -2.59
N GLN A 35 -10.45 -4.05 -3.04
CA GLN A 35 -9.50 -2.96 -3.22
C GLN A 35 -9.06 -2.32 -1.89
N ALA A 36 -9.88 -2.34 -0.86
CA ALA A 36 -9.53 -1.89 0.50
C ALA A 36 -8.67 -2.92 1.26
N SER A 37 -8.63 -4.17 0.81
CA SER A 37 -7.79 -5.22 1.40
C SER A 37 -6.27 -4.90 1.40
N PRO A 38 -5.69 -4.18 0.40
CA PRO A 38 -4.31 -3.73 0.52
C PRO A 38 -4.13 -2.46 1.37
N ALA A 39 -5.21 -1.68 1.65
CA ALA A 39 -5.10 -0.43 2.41
C ALA A 39 -5.00 -0.62 3.93
N ASN A 40 -5.30 -1.81 4.43
CA ASN A 40 -5.15 -2.14 5.85
C ASN A 40 -3.89 -2.96 6.15
N ARG A 41 -2.95 -3.06 5.21
CA ARG A 41 -1.59 -3.49 5.54
C ARG A 41 -0.95 -2.37 6.34
N ARG A 42 -1.09 -2.49 7.66
CA ARG A 42 -0.41 -1.62 8.62
C ARG A 42 1.08 -1.62 8.26
N LEU A 43 1.55 -0.48 7.75
CA LEU A 43 2.95 -0.31 7.42
C LEU A 43 3.81 -0.70 8.62
N PRO A 44 4.68 -1.71 8.54
CA PRO A 44 5.48 -2.15 9.67
C PRO A 44 6.35 -0.98 10.15
N ARG A 45 6.41 -0.79 11.45
CA ARG A 45 7.19 0.30 12.07
C ARG A 45 8.69 0.01 11.94
N PRO A 46 9.54 1.04 11.94
CA PRO A 46 11.00 0.85 11.85
C PRO A 46 11.60 -0.16 12.81
N PRO A 47 11.16 -0.27 14.09
CA PRO A 47 11.65 -1.31 14.99
C PRO A 47 11.27 -2.74 14.54
N GLU A 48 10.07 -2.91 13.95
CA GLU A 48 9.62 -4.20 13.43
C GLU A 48 10.42 -4.62 12.20
N ILE A 49 10.69 -3.67 11.30
CA ILE A 49 11.58 -3.87 10.13
C ILE A 49 12.97 -4.27 10.59
N LYS A 50 13.52 -3.56 11.59
CA LYS A 50 14.83 -3.90 12.15
C LYS A 50 14.84 -5.29 12.76
N SER A 51 13.85 -5.64 13.58
CA SER A 51 13.74 -6.95 14.20
C SER A 51 13.67 -8.08 13.17
N PHE A 52 12.95 -7.87 12.08
CA PHE A 52 12.91 -8.81 10.97
C PHE A 52 14.30 -8.98 10.32
N LEU A 53 15.01 -7.88 10.07
CA LEU A 53 16.37 -7.94 9.52
C LEU A 53 17.36 -8.61 10.46
N ASP A 54 17.18 -8.49 11.80
CA ASP A 54 18.03 -9.13 12.79
C ASP A 54 17.95 -10.67 12.75
N GLY A 55 16.81 -11.21 12.32
CA GLY A 55 16.63 -12.65 12.11
C GLY A 55 17.43 -13.24 10.95
N TYR A 56 17.82 -12.43 9.96
CA TYR A 56 18.47 -12.89 8.74
C TYR A 56 19.91 -12.39 8.58
N VAL A 57 20.24 -11.25 9.14
CA VAL A 57 21.54 -10.59 8.96
C VAL A 57 22.17 -10.37 10.32
N ILE A 58 23.34 -10.92 10.53
CA ILE A 58 24.12 -10.77 11.78
C ILE A 58 24.90 -9.45 11.75
N GLY A 59 24.89 -8.72 12.86
CA GLY A 59 25.63 -7.46 13.00
C GLY A 59 25.03 -6.30 12.21
N GLN A 60 25.82 -5.29 11.91
CA GLN A 60 25.45 -4.09 11.14
C GLN A 60 24.26 -3.29 11.71
N GLU A 61 24.18 -3.17 13.02
CA GLU A 61 23.10 -2.52 13.77
C GLU A 61 22.75 -1.11 13.24
N LYS A 62 23.79 -0.29 12.99
CA LYS A 62 23.62 1.08 12.49
C LYS A 62 23.00 1.10 11.08
N THR A 63 23.44 0.19 10.20
CA THR A 63 22.94 0.07 8.82
C THR A 63 21.50 -0.37 8.82
N LYS A 64 21.13 -1.39 9.61
CA LYS A 64 19.77 -1.89 9.73
C LYS A 64 18.80 -0.82 10.23
N LYS A 65 19.19 -0.03 11.25
CA LYS A 65 18.37 1.08 11.76
C LYS A 65 18.11 2.14 10.67
N LYS A 66 19.18 2.58 9.99
CA LYS A 66 19.05 3.58 8.92
C LYS A 66 18.18 3.06 7.78
N LEU A 67 18.38 1.81 7.37
CA LEU A 67 17.63 1.18 6.31
C LEU A 67 16.13 1.01 6.67
N ALA A 68 15.83 0.58 7.88
CA ALA A 68 14.48 0.45 8.39
C ALA A 68 13.71 1.78 8.36
N VAL A 69 14.34 2.87 8.80
CA VAL A 69 13.73 4.21 8.75
C VAL A 69 13.53 4.69 7.31
N ALA A 70 14.52 4.49 6.45
CA ALA A 70 14.47 4.94 5.06
C ALA A 70 13.36 4.21 4.27
N VAL A 71 13.24 2.90 4.48
CA VAL A 71 12.17 2.08 3.88
C VAL A 71 10.80 2.48 4.42
N TYR A 72 10.66 2.67 5.71
CA TYR A 72 9.42 3.16 6.31
C TYR A 72 8.99 4.50 5.70
N ASN A 73 9.90 5.46 5.59
CA ASN A 73 9.62 6.77 4.99
C ASN A 73 9.22 6.65 3.50
N HIS A 74 9.86 5.75 2.76
CA HIS A 74 9.51 5.49 1.36
C HIS A 74 8.06 5.02 1.21
N TYR A 75 7.66 4.01 1.98
CA TYR A 75 6.30 3.48 1.93
C TYR A 75 5.28 4.46 2.51
N LYS A 76 5.61 5.14 3.60
CA LYS A 76 4.76 6.20 4.16
C LYS A 76 4.45 7.28 3.11
N ARG A 77 5.44 7.67 2.31
CA ARG A 77 5.24 8.61 1.21
C ARG A 77 4.27 8.07 0.16
N ILE A 78 4.41 6.80 -0.26
CA ILE A 78 3.51 6.17 -1.23
C ILE A 78 2.06 6.15 -0.71
N PHE A 79 1.87 5.86 0.58
CA PHE A 79 0.55 5.88 1.21
C PHE A 79 -0.02 7.28 1.35
N LEU A 80 0.79 8.28 1.72
CA LEU A 80 0.34 9.66 1.90
C LEU A 80 0.08 10.38 0.58
N ASN A 81 0.82 10.09 -0.51
CA ASN A 81 0.56 10.66 -1.83
C ASN A 81 -0.83 10.29 -2.41
N ARG A 82 -1.53 9.36 -1.78
CA ARG A 82 -2.93 9.03 -2.11
C ARG A 82 -3.95 9.94 -1.41
N GLN A 83 -3.51 10.78 -0.47
CA GLN A 83 -4.34 11.75 0.22
C GLN A 83 -3.82 13.16 -0.08
N PRO A 84 -4.70 14.13 -0.39
CA PRO A 84 -4.30 15.52 -0.56
C PRO A 84 -3.78 16.04 0.79
N SER A 85 -2.49 16.19 0.90
CA SER A 85 -1.82 16.79 2.06
C SER A 85 -0.95 17.95 1.63
N ASP A 86 -0.93 19.03 2.42
CA ASP A 86 -0.12 20.23 2.20
C ASP A 86 1.40 19.98 2.32
N VAL A 87 1.81 18.76 2.66
CA VAL A 87 3.22 18.41 2.87
C VAL A 87 3.75 17.63 1.68
N GLU A 88 4.67 18.21 0.93
CA GLU A 88 5.39 17.56 -0.14
C GLU A 88 6.54 16.71 0.43
N LEU A 89 6.41 15.39 0.29
CA LEU A 89 7.45 14.44 0.70
C LEU A 89 8.36 14.12 -0.49
N THR A 90 9.59 14.59 -0.44
CA THR A 90 10.57 14.33 -1.50
C THR A 90 11.02 12.86 -1.54
N LYS A 91 11.34 12.38 -2.74
CA LYS A 91 11.87 11.02 -2.95
C LYS A 91 13.32 10.97 -2.46
N SER A 92 13.64 9.99 -1.60
CA SER A 92 15.00 9.71 -1.17
C SER A 92 15.53 8.43 -1.82
N ASN A 93 16.79 8.45 -2.27
CA ASN A 93 17.50 7.29 -2.77
C ASN A 93 18.45 6.79 -1.69
N ILE A 94 18.64 5.45 -1.63
CA ILE A 94 19.53 4.80 -0.66
C ILE A 94 20.69 4.19 -1.42
N LEU A 95 21.92 4.52 -1.01
CA LEU A 95 23.13 3.94 -1.55
C LEU A 95 23.84 3.09 -0.47
N LEU A 96 24.04 1.81 -0.78
CA LEU A 96 24.78 0.87 0.07
C LEU A 96 26.20 0.68 -0.49
N ILE A 97 27.19 1.14 0.25
CA ILE A 97 28.60 1.04 -0.13
C ILE A 97 29.32 0.12 0.87
N GLY A 98 30.19 -0.75 0.35
CA GLY A 98 31.01 -1.63 1.15
C GLY A 98 31.70 -2.70 0.31
N PRO A 99 32.70 -3.42 0.83
CA PRO A 99 33.38 -4.49 0.13
C PRO A 99 32.45 -5.66 -0.21
N THR A 100 32.88 -6.52 -1.13
CA THR A 100 32.15 -7.73 -1.52
C THR A 100 32.00 -8.66 -0.30
N GLY A 101 30.85 -9.33 -0.17
CA GLY A 101 30.63 -10.27 0.95
C GLY A 101 30.06 -9.64 2.23
N THR A 102 29.89 -8.31 2.33
CA THR A 102 29.34 -7.63 3.53
C THR A 102 27.82 -7.72 3.67
N GLY A 103 27.13 -8.52 2.87
CA GLY A 103 25.69 -8.73 3.01
C GLY A 103 24.79 -7.64 2.43
N LYS A 104 25.30 -6.73 1.58
CA LYS A 104 24.48 -5.66 0.95
C LYS A 104 23.30 -6.22 0.17
N THR A 105 23.54 -7.23 -0.66
CA THR A 105 22.50 -7.89 -1.45
C THR A 105 21.52 -8.67 -0.56
N LEU A 106 22.02 -9.32 0.49
CA LEU A 106 21.18 -10.04 1.46
C LEU A 106 20.22 -9.09 2.19
N LEU A 107 20.69 -7.92 2.60
CA LEU A 107 19.83 -6.88 3.20
C LEU A 107 18.69 -6.46 2.24
N ALA A 108 19.01 -6.22 0.96
CA ALA A 108 18.01 -5.83 -0.02
C ALA A 108 17.00 -6.96 -0.29
N GLN A 109 17.47 -8.20 -0.46
CA GLN A 109 16.62 -9.38 -0.67
C GLN A 109 15.73 -9.67 0.55
N THR A 110 16.26 -9.52 1.75
CA THR A 110 15.47 -9.73 2.97
C THR A 110 14.36 -8.70 3.10
N LEU A 111 14.66 -7.44 2.79
CA LEU A 111 13.65 -6.39 2.75
C LEU A 111 12.55 -6.65 1.72
N SER A 112 12.90 -7.10 0.52
CA SER A 112 11.91 -7.39 -0.53
C SER A 112 10.96 -8.54 -0.19
N ARG A 113 11.32 -9.41 0.76
CA ARG A 113 10.44 -10.48 1.25
C ARG A 113 9.46 -10.00 2.31
N MET A 114 9.79 -8.91 3.00
CA MET A 114 8.95 -8.34 4.04
C MET A 114 7.87 -7.41 3.48
N LEU A 115 8.16 -6.75 2.38
CA LEU A 115 7.36 -5.68 1.76
C LEU A 115 6.51 -6.18 0.61
#